data_75182cc18805bf830a68fa59df1efb5e
#
_entry.id   75182cc18805bf830a68fa59df1efb5e
#
_cell.length_a   1.000
_cell.length_b   1.000
_cell.length_c   1.000
_cell.angle_alpha   90.00
_cell.angle_beta   90.00
_cell.angle_gamma   90.00
#
_symmetry.space_group_name_H-M   'P 1'
#
loop_
_entity.id
_entity.type
_entity.pdbx_description
1 polymer ?
#
loop_
_entity_poly.entity_id
_entity_poly.type
_entity_poly.pdbx_seq_one_letter_code
_entity_poly.pdbx_strand_id
1 'polypeptide(L)'
;SILTGTDKVRSGYGNGDCLYFDFRHRVFAVADGTERFPWASRDILCRLSDALSLAGVPGTAADWKALINRRVYAGQKYQHKTTFSCVSVSGDERTVALTVAHGGDSGVRVIDAVSGEVLFQTGRNMVFAGRSPEIADVTECRVANKNARVVLYSDGFDDLVRFCVRRSVFSRVSDAFAAFPVDGFGEQLHRVLGKNTTRFEHDDIALIVMDPFRLLAGRGNRQVLIGGTQPHEEEHFRTGCLTGELDRWVPCTEWSNV
;
A
#
# COMPACT_ATOMS: atom_id res chain seq x y z
N SER A 1 6.63 -2.96 4.09
CA SER A 1 6.39 -4.25 4.76
C SER A 1 5.02 -4.79 4.41
N ILE A 2 4.89 -6.09 4.38
CA ILE A 2 3.64 -6.79 4.19
C ILE A 2 3.61 -7.99 5.15
N LEU A 3 2.46 -8.26 5.75
CA LEU A 3 2.23 -9.37 6.67
C LEU A 3 0.92 -10.06 6.32
N THR A 4 0.92 -11.37 6.34
CA THR A 4 -0.30 -12.16 6.16
C THR A 4 -1.12 -12.14 7.44
N GLY A 5 -2.42 -11.94 7.31
CA GLY A 5 -3.36 -11.92 8.41
C GLY A 5 -3.44 -13.26 9.16
N THR A 6 -3.69 -13.20 10.46
CA THR A 6 -3.80 -14.41 11.29
C THR A 6 -4.99 -15.27 10.92
N ASP A 7 -6.07 -14.67 10.48
CA ASP A 7 -7.25 -15.36 9.97
C ASP A 7 -6.99 -16.02 8.60
N LYS A 8 -6.22 -15.38 7.72
CA LYS A 8 -5.80 -15.95 6.43
C LYS A 8 -4.94 -17.19 6.61
N VAL A 9 -3.96 -17.13 7.53
CA VAL A 9 -3.13 -18.30 7.87
C VAL A 9 -4.00 -19.46 8.37
N ARG A 10 -5.00 -19.19 9.20
CA ARG A 10 -5.91 -20.22 9.71
C ARG A 10 -6.85 -20.81 8.66
N SER A 11 -7.37 -19.98 7.78
CA SER A 11 -8.32 -20.39 6.74
C SER A 11 -7.66 -20.96 5.50
N GLY A 12 -6.34 -20.79 5.36
CA GLY A 12 -5.58 -21.17 4.17
C GLY A 12 -5.81 -20.28 2.96
N TYR A 13 -6.41 -19.09 3.14
CA TYR A 13 -6.46 -18.07 2.10
C TYR A 13 -5.08 -17.40 1.95
N GLY A 14 -4.77 -16.97 0.74
CA GLY A 14 -3.55 -16.23 0.47
C GLY A 14 -3.64 -14.78 0.96
N ASN A 15 -2.49 -14.10 0.98
CA ASN A 15 -2.40 -12.67 1.28
C ASN A 15 -3.08 -11.86 0.18
N GLY A 16 -4.10 -11.09 0.53
CA GLY A 16 -4.87 -10.24 -0.37
C GLY A 16 -4.23 -8.87 -0.62
N ASP A 17 -3.31 -8.45 0.25
CA ASP A 17 -2.61 -7.19 0.11
C ASP A 17 -1.49 -7.26 -0.93
N CYS A 18 -1.26 -6.15 -1.63
CA CYS A 18 -0.15 -6.04 -2.56
C CYS A 18 0.48 -4.66 -2.50
N LEU A 19 1.82 -4.63 -2.58
CA LEU A 19 2.65 -3.44 -2.63
C LEU A 19 3.30 -3.31 -4.01
N TYR A 20 3.35 -2.10 -4.52
CA TYR A 20 4.05 -1.74 -5.75
C TYR A 20 5.03 -0.61 -5.52
N PHE A 21 6.26 -0.80 -6.00
CA PHE A 21 7.35 0.16 -5.95
C PHE A 21 7.89 0.35 -7.36
N ASP A 22 7.77 1.54 -7.89
CA ASP A 22 8.40 1.94 -9.16
C ASP A 22 9.38 3.10 -8.89
N PHE A 23 10.63 2.74 -8.73
CA PHE A 23 11.69 3.73 -8.47
C PHE A 23 12.07 4.53 -9.72
N ARG A 24 11.81 4.02 -10.93
CA ARG A 24 12.04 4.72 -12.18
C ARG A 24 11.07 5.88 -12.34
N HIS A 25 9.80 5.62 -12.14
CA HIS A 25 8.73 6.59 -12.30
C HIS A 25 8.38 7.30 -10.98
N ARG A 26 8.96 6.86 -9.86
CA ARG A 26 8.66 7.33 -8.50
C ARG A 26 7.17 7.21 -8.17
N VAL A 27 6.62 6.06 -8.49
CA VAL A 27 5.22 5.70 -8.23
C VAL A 27 5.17 4.55 -7.26
N PHE A 28 4.35 4.69 -6.23
CA PHE A 28 4.19 3.72 -5.15
C PHE A 28 2.72 3.48 -4.92
N ALA A 29 2.33 2.21 -4.71
CA ALA A 29 0.93 1.90 -4.52
C ALA A 29 0.72 0.73 -3.55
N VAL A 30 -0.45 0.74 -2.92
CA VAL A 30 -1.00 -0.34 -2.10
C VAL A 30 -2.38 -0.68 -2.63
N ALA A 31 -2.67 -1.96 -2.72
CA ALA A 31 -3.98 -2.48 -3.03
C ALA A 31 -4.30 -3.65 -2.10
N ASP A 32 -5.56 -3.78 -1.71
CA ASP A 32 -6.08 -4.84 -0.87
C ASP A 32 -7.17 -5.58 -1.64
N GLY A 33 -6.96 -6.88 -1.86
CA GLY A 33 -7.87 -7.78 -2.55
C GLY A 33 -8.77 -8.52 -1.56
N THR A 34 -9.86 -9.11 -2.06
CA THR A 34 -10.76 -9.89 -1.22
C THR A 34 -10.20 -11.28 -0.95
N GLU A 35 -10.64 -11.91 0.15
CA GLU A 35 -10.29 -13.29 0.51
C GLU A 35 -10.41 -14.29 -0.64
N ARG A 36 -11.50 -14.22 -1.40
CA ARG A 36 -11.76 -15.15 -2.51
C ARG A 36 -10.89 -14.93 -3.73
N PHE A 37 -10.34 -13.73 -3.88
CA PHE A 37 -9.53 -13.32 -5.01
C PHE A 37 -8.34 -12.48 -4.52
N PRO A 38 -7.43 -13.08 -3.73
CA PRO A 38 -6.30 -12.36 -3.15
C PRO A 38 -5.36 -11.77 -4.22
N TRP A 39 -5.33 -12.34 -5.42
CA TRP A 39 -4.56 -11.83 -6.56
C TRP A 39 -5.14 -10.57 -7.22
N ALA A 40 -6.38 -10.17 -6.86
CA ALA A 40 -7.02 -8.99 -7.45
C ALA A 40 -6.22 -7.70 -7.24
N SER A 41 -5.59 -7.57 -6.07
CA SER A 41 -4.69 -6.47 -5.72
C SER A 41 -3.44 -6.46 -6.59
N ARG A 42 -2.87 -7.62 -6.85
CA ARG A 42 -1.70 -7.76 -7.73
C ARG A 42 -2.04 -7.47 -9.17
N ASP A 43 -3.18 -7.96 -9.66
CA ASP A 43 -3.65 -7.71 -11.02
C ASP A 43 -3.79 -6.21 -11.31
N ILE A 44 -4.39 -5.44 -10.38
CA ILE A 44 -4.56 -4.00 -10.58
C ILE A 44 -3.21 -3.26 -10.57
N LEU A 45 -2.27 -3.68 -9.72
CA LEU A 45 -0.93 -3.06 -9.66
C LEU A 45 -0.08 -3.45 -10.87
N CYS A 46 -0.21 -4.66 -11.43
CA CYS A 46 0.37 -5.01 -12.72
C CYS A 46 -0.15 -4.10 -13.85
N ARG A 47 -1.46 -3.84 -13.90
CA ARG A 47 -2.04 -2.90 -14.88
C ARG A 47 -1.54 -1.48 -14.71
N LEU A 48 -1.31 -1.03 -13.45
CA LEU A 48 -0.67 0.25 -13.21
C LEU A 48 0.74 0.28 -13.81
N SER A 49 1.54 -0.76 -13.57
CA SER A 49 2.88 -0.90 -14.14
C SER A 49 2.87 -0.84 -15.66
N ASP A 50 1.98 -1.61 -16.30
CA ASP A 50 1.83 -1.64 -17.76
C ASP A 50 1.39 -0.27 -18.30
N ALA A 51 0.44 0.39 -17.63
CA ALA A 51 -0.04 1.70 -18.03
C ALA A 51 1.07 2.76 -17.97
N LEU A 52 1.90 2.76 -16.92
CA LEU A 52 3.04 3.66 -16.78
C LEU A 52 4.14 3.37 -17.81
N SER A 53 4.40 2.10 -18.09
CA SER A 53 5.39 1.69 -19.10
C SER A 53 5.00 2.13 -20.51
N LEU A 54 3.70 2.12 -20.83
CA LEU A 54 3.18 2.50 -22.13
C LEU A 54 3.00 4.02 -22.31
N ALA A 55 2.50 4.71 -21.29
CA ALA A 55 2.09 6.11 -21.38
C ALA A 55 3.03 7.08 -20.64
N GLY A 56 3.95 6.57 -19.83
CA GLY A 56 4.72 7.40 -18.90
C GLY A 56 3.90 7.90 -17.71
N VAL A 57 4.53 8.73 -16.88
CA VAL A 57 3.90 9.33 -15.70
C VAL A 57 3.07 10.54 -16.13
N PRO A 58 1.77 10.59 -15.83
CA PRO A 58 0.94 11.74 -16.11
C PRO A 58 1.41 13.01 -15.39
N GLY A 59 1.27 14.16 -16.04
CA GLY A 59 1.71 15.44 -15.50
C GLY A 59 0.70 16.16 -14.60
N THR A 60 -0.59 15.80 -14.68
CA THR A 60 -1.68 16.44 -13.91
C THR A 60 -2.59 15.41 -13.26
N ALA A 61 -3.32 15.84 -12.21
CA ALA A 61 -4.33 14.98 -11.56
C ALA A 61 -5.42 14.51 -12.54
N ALA A 62 -5.80 15.35 -13.50
CA ALA A 62 -6.78 14.98 -14.52
C ALA A 62 -6.27 13.88 -15.45
N ASP A 63 -5.01 13.97 -15.89
CA ASP A 63 -4.37 12.95 -16.72
C ASP A 63 -4.20 11.63 -15.94
N TRP A 64 -3.83 11.71 -14.65
CA TRP A 64 -3.78 10.57 -13.75
C TRP A 64 -5.14 9.88 -13.65
N LYS A 65 -6.21 10.65 -13.40
CA LYS A 65 -7.58 10.11 -13.35
C LYS A 65 -7.95 9.42 -14.66
N ALA A 66 -7.64 10.04 -15.79
CA ALA A 66 -7.90 9.47 -17.12
C ALA A 66 -7.11 8.17 -17.36
N LEU A 67 -5.82 8.13 -17.00
CA LEU A 67 -4.98 6.93 -17.12
C LEU A 67 -5.56 5.79 -16.28
N ILE A 68 -5.84 6.06 -15.00
CA ILE A 68 -6.33 5.05 -14.06
C ILE A 68 -7.68 4.50 -14.52
N ASN A 69 -8.63 5.35 -14.86
CA ASN A 69 -9.94 4.89 -15.30
C ASN A 69 -9.85 4.03 -16.57
N ARG A 70 -9.07 4.47 -17.56
CA ARG A 70 -9.00 3.80 -18.87
C ARG A 70 -8.12 2.55 -18.89
N ARG A 71 -7.06 2.47 -18.08
CA ARG A 71 -6.03 1.43 -18.16
C ARG A 71 -5.99 0.52 -16.95
N VAL A 72 -6.37 1.03 -15.78
CA VAL A 72 -6.29 0.30 -14.51
C VAL A 72 -7.66 -0.23 -14.11
N TYR A 73 -8.64 0.65 -13.95
CA TYR A 73 -9.99 0.29 -13.49
C TYR A 73 -10.81 -0.44 -14.56
N ALA A 74 -10.81 0.04 -15.81
CA ALA A 74 -11.61 -0.54 -16.90
C ALA A 74 -11.34 -2.02 -17.17
N GLY A 75 -10.14 -2.50 -16.83
CA GLY A 75 -9.77 -3.90 -17.00
C GLY A 75 -10.09 -4.79 -15.79
N GLN A 76 -10.49 -4.24 -14.65
CA GLN A 76 -10.74 -5.03 -13.44
C GLN A 76 -12.10 -5.74 -13.51
N LYS A 77 -12.09 -7.06 -13.28
CA LYS A 77 -13.32 -7.86 -13.30
C LYS A 77 -14.16 -7.55 -12.06
N TYR A 78 -15.49 -7.58 -12.20
CA TYR A 78 -16.44 -7.34 -11.11
C TYR A 78 -16.19 -8.21 -9.87
N GLN A 79 -15.82 -9.45 -10.06
CA GLN A 79 -15.53 -10.40 -8.98
C GLN A 79 -14.21 -10.10 -8.26
N HIS A 80 -13.28 -9.44 -8.94
CA HIS A 80 -11.95 -9.10 -8.44
C HIS A 80 -11.93 -7.71 -7.81
N LYS A 81 -12.84 -7.49 -6.86
CA LYS A 81 -12.91 -6.25 -6.09
C LYS A 81 -11.58 -6.03 -5.35
N THR A 82 -11.05 -4.81 -5.43
CA THR A 82 -9.86 -4.42 -4.70
C THR A 82 -9.85 -2.92 -4.40
N THR A 83 -9.15 -2.52 -3.34
CA THR A 83 -8.81 -1.12 -3.09
C THR A 83 -7.71 -0.67 -4.04
N PHE A 84 -7.47 0.63 -4.11
CA PHE A 84 -6.35 1.19 -4.86
C PHE A 84 -5.91 2.52 -4.24
N SER A 85 -4.71 2.57 -3.72
CA SER A 85 -4.07 3.80 -3.25
C SER A 85 -2.69 3.95 -3.87
N CYS A 86 -2.47 5.04 -4.59
CA CYS A 86 -1.25 5.28 -5.35
C CYS A 86 -0.73 6.70 -5.10
N VAL A 87 0.59 6.84 -5.02
CA VAL A 87 1.28 8.12 -4.90
C VAL A 87 2.35 8.21 -5.96
N SER A 88 2.32 9.29 -6.75
CA SER A 88 3.42 9.71 -7.62
C SER A 88 4.17 10.87 -6.96
N VAL A 89 5.49 10.81 -7.00
CA VAL A 89 6.39 11.80 -6.35
C VAL A 89 7.17 12.57 -7.39
N SER A 90 7.02 13.90 -7.38
CA SER A 90 7.73 14.82 -8.27
C SER A 90 8.16 16.08 -7.50
N GLY A 91 8.83 17.02 -8.18
CA GLY A 91 9.26 18.29 -7.58
C GLY A 91 10.76 18.42 -7.48
N ASP A 92 11.22 19.21 -6.53
CA ASP A 92 12.63 19.57 -6.32
C ASP A 92 13.04 19.44 -4.84
N GLU A 93 14.28 19.83 -4.53
CA GLU A 93 14.82 19.79 -3.17
C GLU A 93 14.08 20.69 -2.17
N ARG A 94 13.31 21.67 -2.62
CA ARG A 94 12.59 22.62 -1.77
C ARG A 94 11.16 22.19 -1.54
N THR A 95 10.52 21.66 -2.58
CA THR A 95 9.10 21.30 -2.53
C THR A 95 8.85 20.02 -3.30
N VAL A 96 8.25 19.06 -2.62
CA VAL A 96 7.76 17.83 -3.21
C VAL A 96 6.31 18.01 -3.61
N ALA A 97 5.97 17.61 -4.82
CA ALA A 97 4.60 17.48 -5.29
C ALA A 97 4.22 16.00 -5.28
N LEU A 98 3.13 15.69 -4.61
CA LEU A 98 2.54 14.35 -4.55
C LEU A 98 1.22 14.36 -5.32
N THR A 99 1.08 13.47 -6.30
CA THR A 99 -0.23 13.17 -6.88
C THR A 99 -0.72 11.88 -6.24
N VAL A 100 -1.84 11.96 -5.54
CA VAL A 100 -2.45 10.87 -4.79
C VAL A 100 -3.73 10.42 -5.48
N ALA A 101 -3.77 9.17 -5.91
CA ALA A 101 -4.96 8.54 -6.47
C ALA A 101 -5.51 7.52 -5.47
N HIS A 102 -6.82 7.58 -5.18
CA HIS A 102 -7.38 6.81 -4.08
C HIS A 102 -8.80 6.30 -4.37
N GLY A 103 -9.02 5.03 -4.04
CA GLY A 103 -10.32 4.35 -4.07
C GLY A 103 -10.37 3.19 -3.09
N GLY A 104 -11.39 3.15 -2.24
CA GLY A 104 -11.58 2.13 -1.20
C GLY A 104 -11.23 2.62 0.20
N ASP A 105 -10.79 1.71 1.06
CA ASP A 105 -10.47 1.92 2.48
C ASP A 105 -8.99 1.74 2.82
N SER A 106 -8.14 1.30 1.90
CA SER A 106 -6.69 1.55 1.98
C SER A 106 -6.42 3.05 1.99
N GLY A 107 -5.30 3.52 2.47
CA GLY A 107 -5.12 4.97 2.64
C GLY A 107 -3.72 5.50 2.36
N VAL A 108 -3.66 6.83 2.23
CA VAL A 108 -2.42 7.60 2.17
C VAL A 108 -2.44 8.68 3.24
N ARG A 109 -1.35 8.79 3.99
CA ARG A 109 -1.10 9.92 4.91
C ARG A 109 0.24 10.54 4.63
N VAL A 110 0.29 11.86 4.75
CA VAL A 110 1.53 12.63 4.84
C VAL A 110 1.59 13.21 6.24
N ILE A 111 2.64 12.92 6.96
CA ILE A 111 2.80 13.31 8.36
C ILE A 111 4.15 14.01 8.56
N ASP A 112 4.20 14.94 9.48
CA ASP A 112 5.45 15.39 10.07
C ASP A 112 5.95 14.34 11.06
N ALA A 113 7.12 13.74 10.79
CA ALA A 113 7.67 12.66 11.61
C ALA A 113 8.15 13.13 12.99
N VAL A 114 8.33 14.44 13.19
CA VAL A 114 8.79 15.01 14.47
C VAL A 114 7.59 15.39 15.35
N SER A 115 6.62 16.12 14.81
CA SER A 115 5.45 16.58 15.55
C SER A 115 4.28 15.59 15.57
N GLY A 116 4.25 14.65 14.63
CA GLY A 116 3.10 13.77 14.40
C GLY A 116 1.91 14.48 13.74
N GLU A 117 2.09 15.72 13.26
CA GLU A 117 1.05 16.46 12.57
C GLU A 117 0.69 15.80 11.24
N VAL A 118 -0.61 15.67 10.97
CA VAL A 118 -1.12 15.17 9.69
C VAL A 118 -1.20 16.34 8.71
N LEU A 119 -0.32 16.34 7.71
CA LEU A 119 -0.25 17.35 6.66
C LEU A 119 -1.25 17.08 5.53
N PHE A 120 -1.53 15.81 5.27
CA PHE A 120 -2.51 15.34 4.28
C PHE A 120 -2.99 13.94 4.65
N GLN A 121 -4.24 13.62 4.34
CA GLN A 121 -4.76 12.25 4.39
C GLN A 121 -5.92 12.05 3.42
N THR A 122 -6.03 10.84 2.88
CA THR A 122 -7.21 10.39 2.12
C THR A 122 -8.36 10.05 3.06
N GLY A 123 -9.59 10.30 2.61
CA GLY A 123 -10.78 9.82 3.29
C GLY A 123 -11.16 8.41 2.83
N ARG A 124 -11.64 7.56 3.72
CA ARG A 124 -12.23 6.26 3.33
C ARG A 124 -13.42 6.48 2.41
N ASN A 125 -13.54 5.69 1.36
CA ASN A 125 -14.68 5.68 0.48
C ASN A 125 -15.04 4.25 0.07
N MET A 126 -16.17 4.07 -0.63
CA MET A 126 -16.67 2.76 -1.07
C MET A 126 -16.47 2.53 -2.57
N VAL A 127 -15.53 3.26 -3.18
CA VAL A 127 -15.21 3.18 -4.61
C VAL A 127 -14.07 2.17 -4.82
N PHE A 128 -14.43 0.93 -5.04
CA PHE A 128 -13.47 -0.16 -5.27
C PHE A 128 -13.31 -0.44 -6.76
N ALA A 129 -12.10 -0.70 -7.21
CA ALA A 129 -11.87 -1.23 -8.54
C ALA A 129 -12.57 -2.60 -8.69
N GLY A 130 -13.09 -2.86 -9.89
CA GLY A 130 -13.96 -4.02 -10.15
C GLY A 130 -15.43 -3.80 -9.77
N ARG A 131 -15.75 -2.83 -8.93
CA ARG A 131 -17.13 -2.44 -8.58
C ARG A 131 -17.51 -1.09 -9.18
N SER A 132 -16.57 -0.17 -9.23
CA SER A 132 -16.74 1.17 -9.78
C SER A 132 -15.97 1.28 -11.08
N PRO A 133 -16.52 1.93 -12.10
CA PRO A 133 -15.83 2.14 -13.38
C PRO A 133 -14.72 3.20 -13.29
N GLU A 134 -14.77 4.04 -12.27
CA GLU A 134 -13.87 5.16 -12.08
C GLU A 134 -13.35 5.18 -10.65
N ILE A 135 -12.11 5.68 -10.51
CA ILE A 135 -11.52 5.97 -9.21
C ILE A 135 -12.24 7.15 -8.53
N ALA A 136 -12.33 7.13 -7.20
CA ALA A 136 -13.01 8.18 -6.45
C ALA A 136 -12.29 9.52 -6.61
N ASP A 137 -11.03 9.57 -6.17
CA ASP A 137 -10.28 10.81 -6.04
C ASP A 137 -8.88 10.73 -6.65
N VAL A 138 -8.47 11.82 -7.30
CA VAL A 138 -7.06 12.10 -7.62
C VAL A 138 -6.77 13.53 -7.19
N THR A 139 -5.88 13.67 -6.22
CA THR A 139 -5.58 14.95 -5.55
C THR A 139 -4.10 15.27 -5.62
N GLU A 140 -3.76 16.52 -5.75
CA GLU A 140 -2.39 17.01 -5.66
C GLU A 140 -2.14 17.61 -4.27
N CYS A 141 -1.00 17.26 -3.69
CA CYS A 141 -0.53 17.79 -2.41
C CYS A 141 0.91 18.28 -2.55
N ARG A 142 1.22 19.47 -2.04
CA ARG A 142 2.58 20.01 -2.03
C ARG A 142 3.14 20.03 -0.62
N VAL A 143 4.34 19.52 -0.48
CA VAL A 143 5.02 19.34 0.81
C VAL A 143 6.36 20.05 0.78
N ALA A 144 6.52 21.06 1.63
CA ALA A 144 7.80 21.75 1.86
C ALA A 144 8.49 21.33 3.15
N ASN A 145 7.78 20.61 4.02
CA ASN A 145 8.30 20.13 5.29
C ASN A 145 9.29 18.98 5.09
N LYS A 146 10.55 19.19 5.42
CA LYS A 146 11.64 18.21 5.27
C LYS A 146 11.50 16.97 6.19
N ASN A 147 10.74 17.08 7.25
CA ASN A 147 10.45 15.96 8.14
C ASN A 147 9.25 15.12 7.68
N ALA A 148 8.63 15.50 6.54
CA ALA A 148 7.48 14.78 6.04
C ALA A 148 7.81 13.33 5.71
N ARG A 149 6.86 12.44 6.05
CA ARG A 149 6.83 11.05 5.63
C ARG A 149 5.52 10.78 4.92
N VAL A 150 5.60 10.04 3.83
CA VAL A 150 4.44 9.55 3.11
C VAL A 150 4.23 8.10 3.53
N VAL A 151 3.01 7.79 3.94
CA VAL A 151 2.61 6.46 4.41
C VAL A 151 1.42 5.98 3.59
N LEU A 152 1.62 4.88 2.82
CA LEU A 152 0.53 4.16 2.17
C LEU A 152 0.25 2.90 2.98
N TYR A 153 -1.01 2.56 3.18
CA TYR A 153 -1.37 1.45 4.06
C TYR A 153 -2.71 0.81 3.66
N SER A 154 -2.83 -0.50 3.93
CA SER A 154 -4.12 -1.21 3.91
C SER A 154 -4.88 -1.00 5.22
N ASP A 155 -6.15 -1.35 5.24
CA ASP A 155 -7.00 -1.19 6.42
C ASP A 155 -6.54 -2.03 7.62
N GLY A 156 -5.94 -3.20 7.40
CA GLY A 156 -5.35 -3.99 8.48
C GLY A 156 -4.29 -3.24 9.28
N PHE A 157 -3.52 -2.34 8.64
CA PHE A 157 -2.60 -1.47 9.37
C PHE A 157 -3.34 -0.37 10.17
N ASP A 158 -4.38 0.23 9.61
CA ASP A 158 -5.19 1.22 10.34
C ASP A 158 -5.86 0.59 11.56
N ASP A 159 -6.33 -0.65 11.47
CA ASP A 159 -6.89 -1.41 12.58
C ASP A 159 -5.86 -1.76 13.65
N LEU A 160 -4.65 -2.16 13.26
CA LEU A 160 -3.53 -2.33 14.19
C LEU A 160 -3.23 -1.04 14.96
N VAL A 161 -3.14 0.08 14.26
CA VAL A 161 -2.87 1.39 14.88
C VAL A 161 -3.96 1.76 15.87
N ARG A 162 -5.24 1.58 15.50
CA ARG A 162 -6.38 1.83 16.39
C ARG A 162 -6.36 0.92 17.62
N PHE A 163 -6.00 -0.34 17.42
CA PHE A 163 -5.83 -1.28 18.53
C PHE A 163 -4.73 -0.81 19.50
N CYS A 164 -3.57 -0.39 18.98
CA CYS A 164 -2.46 0.11 19.78
C CYS A 164 -2.83 1.37 20.56
N VAL A 165 -3.60 2.29 19.97
CA VAL A 165 -4.11 3.48 20.66
C VAL A 165 -5.06 3.08 21.79
N ARG A 166 -6.00 2.18 21.55
CA ARG A 166 -6.91 1.67 22.61
C ARG A 166 -6.17 0.97 23.76
N ARG A 167 -4.99 0.43 23.48
CA ARG A 167 -4.11 -0.20 24.50
C ARG A 167 -3.08 0.76 25.08
N SER A 168 -3.19 2.05 24.80
CA SER A 168 -2.27 3.10 25.28
C SER A 168 -0.80 2.89 24.90
N VAL A 169 -0.54 2.16 23.79
CA VAL A 169 0.79 2.05 23.21
C VAL A 169 1.19 3.36 22.55
N PHE A 170 0.22 4.02 21.92
CA PHE A 170 0.33 5.37 21.37
C PHE A 170 -0.80 6.24 21.90
N SER A 171 -0.52 7.52 22.06
CA SER A 171 -1.52 8.49 22.57
C SER A 171 -2.57 8.82 21.50
N ARG A 172 -2.15 8.91 20.24
CA ARG A 172 -3.01 9.25 19.11
C ARG A 172 -2.66 8.36 17.90
N VAL A 173 -3.59 8.24 16.96
CA VAL A 173 -3.39 7.54 15.69
C VAL A 173 -2.22 8.16 14.92
N SER A 174 -2.13 9.50 14.86
CA SER A 174 -1.03 10.19 14.19
C SER A 174 0.33 9.86 14.80
N ASP A 175 0.43 9.73 16.12
CA ASP A 175 1.67 9.37 16.80
C ASP A 175 2.14 7.97 16.39
N ALA A 176 1.20 7.04 16.25
CA ALA A 176 1.50 5.71 15.76
C ALA A 176 2.07 5.73 14.33
N PHE A 177 1.46 6.51 13.43
CA PHE A 177 1.98 6.64 12.07
C PHE A 177 3.36 7.32 12.03
N ALA A 178 3.60 8.31 12.90
CA ALA A 178 4.89 9.01 13.00
C ALA A 178 6.00 8.15 13.61
N ALA A 179 5.65 7.14 14.42
CA ALA A 179 6.61 6.30 15.12
C ALA A 179 7.38 5.33 14.20
N PHE A 180 6.93 5.12 12.95
CA PHE A 180 7.57 4.22 12.03
C PHE A 180 8.65 4.95 11.20
N PRO A 181 9.93 4.65 11.41
CA PRO A 181 11.03 5.25 10.65
C PRO A 181 11.09 4.64 9.25
N VAL A 182 11.66 5.39 8.29
CA VAL A 182 11.90 4.86 6.93
C VAL A 182 12.92 3.72 6.99
N ASP A 183 13.98 3.90 7.79
CA ASP A 183 15.00 2.87 8.00
C ASP A 183 14.63 2.01 9.24
N GLY A 184 14.69 0.69 9.10
CA GLY A 184 14.38 -0.25 10.22
C GLY A 184 12.89 -0.40 10.56
N PHE A 185 12.03 0.08 9.70
CA PHE A 185 10.58 0.06 9.88
C PHE A 185 9.99 -1.35 10.10
N GLY A 186 10.46 -2.37 9.36
CA GLY A 186 10.00 -3.75 9.55
C GLY A 186 10.28 -4.27 10.97
N GLU A 187 11.43 -3.96 11.55
CA GLU A 187 11.76 -4.33 12.92
C GLU A 187 10.85 -3.62 13.94
N GLN A 188 10.53 -2.35 13.70
CA GLN A 188 9.62 -1.60 14.55
C GLN A 188 8.21 -2.19 14.48
N LEU A 189 7.73 -2.55 13.30
CA LEU A 189 6.44 -3.21 13.13
C LEU A 189 6.40 -4.55 13.88
N HIS A 190 7.42 -5.40 13.73
CA HIS A 190 7.54 -6.65 14.49
C HIS A 190 7.58 -6.43 16.00
N ARG A 191 8.24 -5.37 16.44
CA ARG A 191 8.30 -5.03 17.87
C ARG A 191 6.93 -4.61 18.40
N VAL A 192 6.18 -3.81 17.64
CA VAL A 192 4.82 -3.39 18.01
C VAL A 192 3.88 -4.59 18.01
N LEU A 193 3.93 -5.42 16.99
CA LEU A 193 3.17 -6.66 16.91
C LEU A 193 3.53 -7.61 18.06
N GLY A 194 4.81 -7.95 18.25
CA GLY A 194 5.25 -8.92 19.23
C GLY A 194 4.89 -8.56 20.69
N LYS A 195 4.84 -7.27 21.02
CA LYS A 195 4.45 -6.81 22.35
C LYS A 195 2.93 -6.82 22.60
N ASN A 196 2.12 -6.79 21.55
CA ASN A 196 0.70 -6.47 21.68
C ASN A 196 -0.24 -7.53 21.08
N THR A 197 0.28 -8.56 20.39
CA THR A 197 -0.53 -9.40 19.52
C THR A 197 -0.92 -10.78 20.05
N THR A 198 -0.61 -11.16 21.26
CA THR A 198 -1.11 -12.43 21.81
C THR A 198 -2.64 -12.53 21.84
N ARG A 199 -3.35 -11.45 21.50
CA ARG A 199 -4.83 -11.36 21.46
C ARG A 199 -5.39 -10.53 20.31
N PHE A 200 -4.56 -10.12 19.35
CA PHE A 200 -5.01 -9.32 18.20
C PHE A 200 -5.02 -10.20 16.96
N GLU A 201 -6.21 -10.59 16.55
CA GLU A 201 -6.42 -11.15 15.22
C GLU A 201 -6.43 -9.97 14.25
N HIS A 202 -5.51 -9.98 13.30
CA HIS A 202 -5.37 -8.93 12.29
C HIS A 202 -5.61 -9.49 10.90
N ASP A 203 -6.17 -8.66 10.03
CA ASP A 203 -6.22 -8.88 8.60
C ASP A 203 -4.83 -8.73 7.98
N ASP A 204 -4.70 -8.92 6.68
CA ASP A 204 -3.46 -8.64 5.96
C ASP A 204 -3.02 -7.19 6.23
N ILE A 205 -1.72 -6.98 6.36
CA ILE A 205 -1.16 -5.66 6.63
C ILE A 205 -0.15 -5.32 5.54
N ALA A 206 -0.45 -4.31 4.74
CA ALA A 206 0.48 -3.73 3.78
C ALA A 206 0.82 -2.29 4.15
N LEU A 207 2.09 -1.93 4.06
CA LEU A 207 2.58 -0.63 4.48
C LEU A 207 3.84 -0.23 3.71
N ILE A 208 3.80 0.98 3.13
CA ILE A 208 4.95 1.68 2.57
C ILE A 208 5.18 2.94 3.38
N VAL A 209 6.39 3.14 3.86
CA VAL A 209 6.83 4.39 4.48
C VAL A 209 7.97 4.96 3.65
N MET A 210 7.87 6.21 3.23
CA MET A 210 8.89 6.84 2.41
C MET A 210 9.20 8.27 2.86
N ASP A 211 10.46 8.64 2.69
CA ASP A 211 10.93 10.02 2.73
C ASP A 211 10.88 10.57 1.29
N PRO A 212 9.94 11.48 0.98
CA PRO A 212 9.76 11.94 -0.39
C PRO A 212 10.92 12.80 -0.90
N PHE A 213 11.66 13.46 -0.02
CA PHE A 213 12.84 14.27 -0.41
C PHE A 213 14.06 13.38 -0.71
N ARG A 214 14.30 12.34 0.11
CA ARG A 214 15.36 11.35 -0.17
C ARG A 214 15.08 10.61 -1.48
N LEU A 215 13.81 10.33 -1.75
CA LEU A 215 13.39 9.67 -2.98
C LEU A 215 13.68 10.52 -4.22
N LEU A 216 13.49 11.84 -4.17
CA LEU A 216 13.81 12.75 -5.27
C LEU A 216 15.32 12.84 -5.53
N ALA A 217 16.14 12.78 -4.49
CA ALA A 217 17.59 12.78 -4.60
C ALA A 217 18.14 11.45 -5.14
N GLY A 218 17.41 10.36 -4.95
CA GLY A 218 17.78 9.02 -5.42
C GLY A 218 17.50 8.80 -6.90
N ARG A 219 18.21 7.82 -7.48
CA ARG A 219 17.93 7.28 -8.81
C ARG A 219 17.73 5.78 -8.69
N GLY A 220 16.62 5.28 -9.20
CA GLY A 220 16.33 3.86 -9.28
C GLY A 220 15.69 3.51 -10.61
N ASN A 221 15.86 2.29 -11.05
CA ASN A 221 15.29 1.76 -12.30
C ASN A 221 14.51 0.46 -12.09
N ARG A 222 14.32 0.05 -10.83
CA ARG A 222 13.62 -1.18 -10.50
C ARG A 222 12.14 -0.93 -10.27
N GLN A 223 11.37 -1.94 -10.64
CA GLN A 223 9.98 -2.11 -10.27
C GLN A 223 9.87 -3.38 -9.42
N VAL A 224 9.21 -3.28 -8.28
CA VAL A 224 9.02 -4.41 -7.35
C VAL A 224 7.55 -4.50 -7.00
N LEU A 225 7.01 -5.72 -7.04
CA LEU A 225 5.65 -6.03 -6.62
C LEU A 225 5.72 -7.12 -5.55
N ILE A 226 5.05 -6.92 -4.43
CA ILE A 226 5.09 -7.83 -3.28
C ILE A 226 3.66 -8.08 -2.81
N GLY A 227 3.29 -9.34 -2.65
CA GLY A 227 1.97 -9.75 -2.18
C GLY A 227 0.99 -10.08 -3.30
N GLY A 228 -0.29 -10.15 -2.95
CA GLY A 228 -1.35 -10.57 -3.86
C GLY A 228 -1.16 -12.02 -4.33
N THR A 229 -1.49 -12.98 -3.48
CA THR A 229 -1.30 -14.40 -3.76
C THR A 229 -1.94 -14.81 -5.09
N GLN A 230 -1.16 -15.34 -6.01
CA GLN A 230 -1.64 -15.79 -7.31
C GLN A 230 -2.36 -17.16 -7.21
N PRO A 231 -3.26 -17.49 -8.15
CA PRO A 231 -3.99 -18.76 -8.11
C PRO A 231 -3.09 -20.00 -8.06
N HIS A 232 -1.93 -19.98 -8.73
CA HIS A 232 -0.98 -21.08 -8.72
C HIS A 232 -0.15 -21.16 -7.43
N GLU A 233 -0.15 -20.12 -6.62
CA GLU A 233 0.55 -20.04 -5.32
C GLU A 233 -0.40 -20.38 -4.17
N GLU A 234 -1.71 -20.27 -4.37
CA GLU A 234 -2.74 -20.43 -3.34
C GLU A 234 -2.73 -21.83 -2.72
N GLU A 235 -2.56 -22.87 -3.55
CA GLU A 235 -2.50 -24.25 -3.06
C GLU A 235 -1.27 -24.49 -2.20
N HIS A 236 -0.13 -23.93 -2.58
CA HIS A 236 1.09 -23.99 -1.78
C HIS A 236 0.90 -23.29 -0.43
N PHE A 237 0.31 -22.11 -0.44
CA PHE A 237 -0.02 -21.38 0.80
C PHE A 237 -0.96 -22.21 1.69
N ARG A 238 -2.04 -22.73 1.11
CA ARG A 238 -3.02 -23.56 1.84
C ARG A 238 -2.39 -24.81 2.44
N THR A 239 -1.58 -25.51 1.67
CA THR A 239 -0.88 -26.72 2.13
C THR A 239 0.09 -26.38 3.27
N GLY A 240 0.91 -25.35 3.12
CA GLY A 240 1.83 -24.93 4.15
C GLY A 240 1.15 -24.49 5.45
N CYS A 241 0.01 -23.81 5.36
CA CYS A 241 -0.80 -23.47 6.54
C CYS A 241 -1.36 -24.72 7.24
N LEU A 242 -1.85 -25.70 6.50
CA LEU A 242 -2.39 -26.95 7.06
C LEU A 242 -1.32 -27.82 7.72
N THR A 243 -0.11 -27.84 7.18
CA THR A 243 1.03 -28.58 7.75
C THR A 243 1.74 -27.82 8.86
N GLY A 244 1.42 -26.53 9.08
CA GLY A 244 2.11 -25.66 10.03
C GLY A 244 3.49 -25.22 9.58
N GLU A 245 3.86 -25.43 8.31
CA GLU A 245 5.16 -25.02 7.75
C GLU A 245 5.21 -23.52 7.43
N LEU A 246 4.03 -22.91 7.17
CA LEU A 246 3.91 -21.49 6.88
C LEU A 246 3.25 -20.76 8.05
N ASP A 247 4.03 -19.95 8.71
CA ASP A 247 3.58 -18.99 9.72
C ASP A 247 3.18 -17.66 9.05
N ARG A 248 4.01 -17.25 8.08
CA ARG A 248 3.78 -16.08 7.24
C ARG A 248 4.33 -16.36 5.84
N TRP A 249 3.55 -16.04 4.83
CA TRP A 249 3.96 -16.22 3.45
C TRP A 249 3.58 -15.00 2.60
N VAL A 250 4.57 -14.50 1.86
CA VAL A 250 4.42 -13.32 1.03
C VAL A 250 5.08 -13.58 -0.33
N PRO A 251 4.29 -13.79 -1.40
CA PRO A 251 4.86 -13.89 -2.74
C PRO A 251 5.47 -12.56 -3.16
N CYS A 252 6.62 -12.63 -3.81
CA CYS A 252 7.33 -11.46 -4.31
C CYS A 252 7.69 -11.64 -5.76
N THR A 253 7.47 -10.60 -6.57
CA THR A 253 7.92 -10.52 -7.95
C THR A 253 8.68 -9.23 -8.14
N GLU A 254 9.89 -9.33 -8.69
CA GLU A 254 10.73 -8.18 -9.03
C GLU A 254 10.89 -8.11 -10.54
N TRP A 255 10.70 -6.92 -11.12
CA TRP A 255 10.99 -6.65 -12.52
C TRP A 255 12.11 -5.64 -12.63
N SER A 256 13.06 -5.92 -13.49
CA SER A 256 14.02 -4.94 -13.95
C SER A 256 13.72 -4.64 -15.42
N ASN A 257 13.47 -3.38 -15.73
CA ASN A 257 13.52 -2.98 -17.14
C ASN A 257 14.99 -3.03 -17.57
N VAL A 258 15.28 -3.92 -18.50
CA VAL A 258 16.55 -4.00 -19.23
C VAL A 258 16.69 -2.80 -20.14
#